data_4263411ef50096b113e1a93af1834499
#
_entry.id   4263411ef50096b113e1a93af1834499
#
_cell.length_a   1.000
_cell.length_b   1.000
_cell.length_c   1.000
_cell.angle_alpha   90.00
_cell.angle_beta   90.00
_cell.angle_gamma   90.00
#
_symmetry.space_group_name_H-M   'P 1'
#
loop_
_entity.id
_entity.type
_entity.pdbx_description
1 polymer ?
#
loop_
_entity_poly.entity_id
_entity_poly.type
_entity_poly.pdbx_seq_one_letter_code
_entity_poly.pdbx_strand_id
1 'polypeptide(L)'
;DIPRVLLPALEACCIQIQTRINGKRVRRTKQLVEIVGIDPNSLEIITNEVFRWDVTSDDFIFSGKSYVLEKIMVKLNYSQDDMRRELRTRKRILEWMVLNDIRKADQVSQIVTEYYVRPTEIMARVDGLR
;
A
#
# COMPACT_ATOMS: atom_id res chain seq x y z
N ASP A 1 -16.23 -15.56 -15.88
CA ASP A 1 -15.59 -14.30 -16.31
C ASP A 1 -16.20 -13.12 -15.55
N ILE A 2 -15.36 -12.22 -15.05
CA ILE A 2 -15.83 -10.98 -14.41
C ILE A 2 -16.12 -9.97 -15.50
N PRO A 3 -17.34 -9.41 -15.57
CA PRO A 3 -17.64 -8.36 -16.53
C PRO A 3 -16.71 -7.16 -16.37
N ARG A 4 -16.16 -6.61 -17.45
CA ARG A 4 -15.22 -5.48 -17.42
C ARG A 4 -15.79 -4.26 -16.68
N VAL A 5 -17.09 -4.04 -16.75
CA VAL A 5 -17.78 -2.93 -16.06
C VAL A 5 -17.62 -2.97 -14.53
N LEU A 6 -17.30 -4.13 -13.96
CA LEU A 6 -17.07 -4.29 -12.52
C LEU A 6 -15.63 -4.03 -12.10
N LEU A 7 -14.68 -3.98 -13.03
CA LEU A 7 -13.26 -3.81 -12.71
C LEU A 7 -12.94 -2.49 -12.00
N PRO A 8 -13.57 -1.34 -12.30
CA PRO A 8 -13.34 -0.11 -11.55
C PRO A 8 -13.69 -0.19 -10.07
N ALA A 9 -14.56 -1.12 -9.66
CA ALA A 9 -14.88 -1.35 -8.25
C ALA A 9 -13.72 -1.98 -7.46
N LEU A 10 -12.73 -2.53 -8.16
CA LEU A 10 -11.53 -3.11 -7.54
C LEU A 10 -10.57 -2.05 -6.99
N GLU A 11 -10.62 -0.83 -7.46
CA GLU A 11 -9.82 0.33 -7.10
C GLU A 11 -8.31 0.15 -7.27
N ALA A 12 -7.68 -0.88 -6.68
CA ALA A 12 -6.25 -1.11 -6.78
C ALA A 12 -5.87 -2.60 -6.82
N CYS A 13 -4.81 -2.91 -7.56
CA CYS A 13 -4.20 -4.23 -7.66
C CYS A 13 -2.75 -4.21 -7.20
N CYS A 14 -2.41 -5.08 -6.25
CA CYS A 14 -1.04 -5.32 -5.83
C CYS A 14 -0.51 -6.56 -6.55
N ILE A 15 0.41 -6.38 -7.49
CA ILE A 15 0.98 -7.47 -8.29
C ILE A 15 2.25 -7.96 -7.61
N GLN A 16 2.21 -9.21 -7.16
CA GLN A 16 3.35 -9.85 -6.52
C GLN A 16 4.03 -10.84 -7.46
N ILE A 17 5.35 -10.91 -7.38
CA ILE A 17 6.16 -11.87 -8.14
C ILE A 17 7.10 -12.64 -7.23
N GLN A 18 7.44 -13.84 -7.69
CA GLN A 18 8.58 -14.59 -7.18
C GLN A 18 9.70 -14.53 -8.22
N THR A 19 10.88 -14.12 -7.79
CA THR A 19 12.06 -13.97 -8.65
C THR A 19 13.33 -14.43 -7.93
N ARG A 20 14.47 -14.23 -8.55
CA ARG A 20 15.79 -14.49 -7.94
C ARG A 20 16.63 -13.23 -7.94
N ILE A 21 17.22 -12.93 -6.80
CA ILE A 21 18.23 -11.88 -6.64
C ILE A 21 19.49 -12.56 -6.09
N ASN A 22 20.61 -12.38 -6.78
CA ASN A 22 21.89 -13.02 -6.42
C ASN A 22 21.75 -14.53 -6.14
N GLY A 23 21.00 -15.23 -7.01
CA GLY A 23 20.77 -16.68 -6.91
C GLY A 23 19.74 -17.12 -5.84
N LYS A 24 19.31 -16.24 -4.94
CA LYS A 24 18.32 -16.54 -3.91
C LYS A 24 16.91 -16.25 -4.39
N ARG A 25 15.97 -17.16 -4.09
CA ARG A 25 14.54 -16.91 -4.34
C ARG A 25 14.03 -15.82 -3.41
N VAL A 26 13.38 -14.82 -3.98
CA VAL A 26 12.75 -13.72 -3.25
C VAL A 26 11.35 -13.47 -3.77
N ARG A 27 10.50 -12.89 -2.93
CA ARG A 27 9.19 -12.38 -3.31
C ARG A 27 9.23 -10.86 -3.24
N ARG A 28 8.62 -10.22 -4.24
CA ARG A 28 8.53 -8.76 -4.30
C ARG A 28 7.15 -8.35 -4.79
N THR A 29 6.68 -7.21 -4.30
CA THR A 29 5.58 -6.50 -4.96
C THR A 29 6.14 -5.86 -6.21
N LYS A 30 5.74 -6.33 -7.39
CA LYS A 30 6.22 -5.79 -8.66
C LYS A 30 5.65 -4.42 -8.93
N GLN A 31 4.36 -4.26 -8.72
CA GLN A 31 3.62 -3.04 -9.00
C GLN A 31 2.44 -2.89 -8.05
N LEU A 32 2.09 -1.66 -7.76
CA LEU A 32 0.78 -1.27 -7.25
C LEU A 32 0.10 -0.44 -8.34
N VAL A 33 -1.01 -0.93 -8.88
CA VAL A 33 -1.73 -0.33 -10.01
C VAL A 33 -3.14 0.00 -9.58
N GLU A 34 -3.56 1.24 -9.78
CA GLU A 34 -4.95 1.68 -9.58
C GLU A 34 -5.75 1.51 -10.85
N ILE A 35 -7.02 1.11 -10.71
CA ILE A 35 -7.99 1.09 -11.79
C ILE A 35 -8.80 2.37 -11.73
N VAL A 36 -8.53 3.28 -12.67
CA VAL A 36 -9.12 4.63 -12.67
C VAL A 36 -10.51 4.61 -13.30
N GLY A 37 -10.72 3.79 -14.34
CA GLY A 37 -11.97 3.71 -15.05
C GLY A 37 -11.88 2.85 -16.30
N ILE A 38 -12.89 3.00 -17.14
CA ILE A 38 -12.96 2.36 -18.46
C ILE A 38 -13.19 3.45 -19.50
N ASP A 39 -12.42 3.43 -20.57
CA ASP A 39 -12.63 4.32 -21.70
C ASP A 39 -13.99 3.98 -22.36
N PRO A 40 -14.91 4.96 -22.51
CA PRO A 40 -16.24 4.69 -23.00
C PRO A 40 -16.27 4.29 -24.49
N ASN A 41 -15.23 4.61 -25.26
CA ASN A 41 -15.15 4.34 -26.69
C ASN A 41 -14.45 3.02 -26.99
N SER A 42 -13.26 2.82 -26.41
CA SER A 42 -12.44 1.62 -26.65
C SER A 42 -12.78 0.47 -25.70
N LEU A 43 -13.48 0.72 -24.59
CA LEU A 43 -13.73 -0.21 -23.49
C LEU A 43 -12.43 -0.73 -22.86
N GLU A 44 -11.33 -0.01 -23.03
CA GLU A 44 -10.06 -0.31 -22.39
C GLU A 44 -10.06 0.17 -20.94
N ILE A 45 -9.36 -0.57 -20.09
CA ILE A 45 -9.20 -0.23 -18.67
C ILE A 45 -8.14 0.86 -18.56
N ILE A 46 -8.52 1.99 -17.96
CA ILE A 46 -7.59 3.08 -17.65
C ILE A 46 -6.96 2.79 -16.29
N THR A 47 -5.64 2.71 -16.25
CA THR A 47 -4.88 2.40 -15.05
C THR A 47 -3.87 3.50 -14.71
N ASN A 48 -3.49 3.56 -13.44
CA ASN A 48 -2.40 4.39 -12.95
C ASN A 48 -1.43 3.52 -12.15
N GLU A 49 -0.19 3.41 -12.60
CA GLU A 49 0.86 2.75 -11.83
C GLU A 49 1.32 3.68 -10.71
N VAL A 50 1.03 3.32 -9.45
CA VAL A 50 1.39 4.13 -8.28
C VAL A 50 2.82 3.87 -7.85
N PHE A 51 3.17 2.58 -7.72
CA PHE A 51 4.51 2.12 -7.37
C PHE A 51 4.96 1.04 -8.32
N ARG A 52 6.26 1.06 -8.63
CA ARG A 52 6.97 0.02 -9.36
C ARG A 52 8.24 -0.37 -8.63
N TRP A 53 8.47 -1.67 -8.53
CA TRP A 53 9.73 -2.19 -8.02
C TRP A 53 10.84 -2.03 -9.07
N ASP A 54 11.95 -1.43 -8.67
CA ASP A 54 13.17 -1.37 -9.45
C ASP A 54 14.11 -2.53 -9.04
N VAL A 55 14.35 -3.41 -9.99
CA VAL A 55 15.15 -4.62 -9.78
C VAL A 55 16.62 -4.30 -9.49
N THR A 56 17.11 -3.16 -9.99
CA THR A 56 18.51 -2.78 -9.89
C THR A 56 18.86 -2.29 -8.48
N SER A 57 18.00 -1.45 -7.92
CA SER A 57 18.19 -0.89 -6.58
C SER A 57 17.52 -1.72 -5.47
N ASP A 58 16.68 -2.70 -5.84
CA ASP A 58 15.77 -3.44 -4.95
C ASP A 58 14.89 -2.50 -4.10
N ASP A 59 14.46 -1.40 -4.69
CA ASP A 59 13.64 -0.38 -4.05
C ASP A 59 12.38 -0.08 -4.88
N PHE A 60 11.52 0.81 -4.40
CA PHE A 60 10.27 1.17 -5.04
C PHE A 60 10.30 2.60 -5.56
N ILE A 61 9.84 2.76 -6.80
CA ILE A 61 9.69 4.07 -7.44
C ILE A 61 8.22 4.48 -7.35
N PHE A 62 7.97 5.63 -6.72
CA PHE A 62 6.65 6.25 -6.68
C PHE A 62 6.44 7.13 -7.92
N SER A 63 5.30 6.96 -8.60
CA SER A 63 4.96 7.73 -9.81
C SER A 63 4.65 9.21 -9.57
N GLY A 64 4.43 9.58 -8.31
CA GLY A 64 4.04 10.94 -7.92
C GLY A 64 2.53 11.17 -7.82
N LYS A 65 1.69 10.20 -8.23
CA LYS A 65 0.24 10.34 -8.21
C LYS A 65 -0.47 9.06 -7.74
N SER A 66 -1.49 9.25 -6.88
CA SER A 66 -2.43 8.21 -6.48
C SER A 66 -3.84 8.77 -6.43
N TYR A 67 -4.73 8.26 -7.28
CA TYR A 67 -6.15 8.62 -7.29
C TYR A 67 -6.89 8.09 -6.07
N VAL A 68 -6.49 6.92 -5.56
CA VAL A 68 -7.08 6.34 -4.35
C VAL A 68 -6.78 7.21 -3.14
N LEU A 69 -5.53 7.69 -2.97
CA LEU A 69 -5.19 8.62 -1.90
C LEU A 69 -5.94 9.93 -2.01
N GLU A 70 -6.11 10.48 -3.22
CA GLU A 70 -6.91 11.68 -3.44
C GLU A 70 -8.37 11.49 -2.99
N LYS A 71 -8.99 10.35 -3.32
CA LYS A 71 -10.34 10.01 -2.85
C LYS A 71 -10.43 9.92 -1.33
N ILE A 72 -9.43 9.31 -0.69
CA ILE A 72 -9.35 9.19 0.77
C ILE A 72 -9.22 10.57 1.40
N MET A 73 -8.37 11.45 0.86
CA MET A 73 -8.21 12.81 1.34
C MET A 73 -9.53 13.59 1.32
N VAL A 74 -10.28 13.50 0.22
CA VAL A 74 -11.61 14.13 0.12
C VAL A 74 -12.57 13.55 1.16
N LYS A 75 -12.64 12.22 1.26
CA LYS A 75 -13.56 11.52 2.18
C LYS A 75 -13.29 11.85 3.64
N LEU A 76 -12.03 11.99 4.03
CA LEU A 76 -11.60 12.24 5.41
C LEU A 76 -11.35 13.72 5.70
N ASN A 77 -11.51 14.59 4.72
CA ASN A 77 -11.15 16.01 4.78
C ASN A 77 -9.69 16.22 5.22
N TYR A 78 -8.79 15.44 4.65
CA TYR A 78 -7.36 15.52 4.90
C TYR A 78 -6.68 16.50 3.97
N SER A 79 -5.75 17.30 4.52
CA SER A 79 -4.77 18.05 3.74
C SER A 79 -3.70 17.10 3.17
N GLN A 80 -2.86 17.62 2.27
CA GLN A 80 -1.67 16.90 1.79
C GLN A 80 -0.73 16.53 2.95
N ASP A 81 -0.58 17.42 3.93
CA ASP A 81 0.27 17.16 5.09
C ASP A 81 -0.32 16.13 6.05
N ASP A 82 -1.64 16.10 6.21
CA ASP A 82 -2.32 15.06 6.99
C ASP A 82 -2.09 13.69 6.35
N MET A 83 -2.26 13.57 5.04
CA MET A 83 -2.02 12.33 4.33
C MET A 83 -0.56 11.88 4.41
N ARG A 84 0.40 12.78 4.23
CA ARG A 84 1.82 12.47 4.40
C ARG A 84 2.16 11.99 5.80
N ARG A 85 1.56 12.60 6.82
CA ARG A 85 1.73 12.23 8.23
C ARG A 85 1.18 10.84 8.48
N GLU A 86 -0.02 10.55 7.99
CA GLU A 86 -0.66 9.24 8.11
C GLU A 86 0.18 8.13 7.46
N LEU A 87 0.65 8.35 6.24
CA LEU A 87 1.51 7.39 5.54
C LEU A 87 2.84 7.17 6.25
N ARG A 88 3.46 8.22 6.79
CA ARG A 88 4.69 8.08 7.61
C ARG A 88 4.44 7.28 8.88
N THR A 89 3.31 7.51 9.55
CA THR A 89 2.93 6.75 10.75
C THR A 89 2.78 5.27 10.44
N ARG A 90 2.07 4.93 9.38
CA ARG A 90 1.91 3.53 8.94
C ARG A 90 3.25 2.90 8.57
N LYS A 91 4.10 3.63 7.87
CA LYS A 91 5.47 3.17 7.55
C LYS A 91 6.25 2.83 8.82
N ARG A 92 6.25 3.71 9.83
CA ARG A 92 6.94 3.48 11.11
C ARG A 92 6.43 2.23 11.82
N ILE A 93 5.12 1.98 11.80
CA ILE A 93 4.53 0.76 12.39
C ILE A 93 5.05 -0.49 11.65
N LEU A 94 5.06 -0.47 10.31
CA LEU A 94 5.57 -1.58 9.51
C LEU A 94 7.07 -1.83 9.76
N GLU A 95 7.88 -0.78 9.81
CA GLU A 95 9.31 -0.86 10.14
C GLU A 95 9.53 -1.42 11.54
N TRP A 96 8.75 -0.97 12.53
CA TRP A 96 8.79 -1.47 13.89
C TRP A 96 8.44 -2.98 13.95
N MET A 97 7.42 -3.43 13.21
CA MET A 97 7.09 -4.85 13.12
C MET A 97 8.26 -5.67 12.54
N VAL A 98 8.92 -5.17 11.51
CA VAL A 98 10.10 -5.83 10.91
C VAL A 98 11.24 -5.92 11.92
N LEU A 99 11.55 -4.84 12.63
CA LEU A 99 12.63 -4.78 13.64
C LEU A 99 12.38 -5.72 14.82
N ASN A 100 11.12 -5.97 15.18
CA ASN A 100 10.73 -6.85 16.27
C ASN A 100 10.37 -8.28 15.80
N ASP A 101 10.69 -8.62 14.56
CA ASP A 101 10.41 -9.93 13.95
C ASP A 101 8.93 -10.37 14.03
N ILE A 102 8.01 -9.41 13.98
CA ILE A 102 6.57 -9.66 13.96
C ILE A 102 6.17 -10.00 12.54
N ARG A 103 6.06 -11.30 12.23
CA ARG A 103 5.84 -11.82 10.87
C ARG A 103 4.63 -12.72 10.72
N LYS A 104 4.06 -13.21 11.83
CA LYS A 104 2.89 -14.07 11.78
C LYS A 104 1.65 -13.27 11.41
N ALA A 105 0.82 -13.82 10.54
CA ALA A 105 -0.34 -13.13 9.99
C ALA A 105 -1.33 -12.67 11.08
N ASP A 106 -1.54 -13.47 12.11
CA ASP A 106 -2.39 -13.15 13.26
C ASP A 106 -1.85 -11.95 14.05
N GLN A 107 -0.54 -11.91 14.34
CA GLN A 107 0.10 -10.82 15.05
C GLN A 107 0.06 -9.52 14.23
N VAL A 108 0.37 -9.59 12.93
CA VAL A 108 0.30 -8.44 12.02
C VAL A 108 -1.13 -7.90 11.95
N SER A 109 -2.11 -8.79 11.77
CA SER A 109 -3.53 -8.42 11.71
C SER A 109 -4.01 -7.76 13.01
N GLN A 110 -3.57 -8.27 14.16
CA GLN A 110 -3.89 -7.67 15.45
C GLN A 110 -3.36 -6.24 15.55
N ILE A 111 -2.10 -5.99 15.22
CA ILE A 111 -1.48 -4.66 15.27
C ILE A 111 -2.19 -3.69 14.33
N VAL A 112 -2.51 -4.13 13.10
CA VAL A 112 -3.24 -3.32 12.13
C VAL A 112 -4.62 -2.94 12.68
N THR A 113 -5.36 -3.91 13.24
CA THR A 113 -6.68 -3.66 13.83
C THR A 113 -6.58 -2.72 15.04
N GLU A 114 -5.63 -2.95 15.94
CA GLU A 114 -5.41 -2.08 17.10
C GLU A 114 -5.06 -0.65 16.68
N TYR A 115 -4.30 -0.46 15.62
CA TYR A 115 -4.01 0.88 15.11
C TYR A 115 -5.28 1.64 14.68
N TYR A 116 -6.25 0.97 14.06
CA TYR A 116 -7.52 1.62 13.71
C TYR A 116 -8.36 2.00 14.94
N VAL A 117 -8.33 1.20 15.99
CA VAL A 117 -9.16 1.39 17.18
C VAL A 117 -8.47 2.28 18.22
N ARG A 118 -7.16 2.10 18.41
CA ARG A 118 -6.36 2.74 19.47
C ARG A 118 -4.99 3.18 18.95
N PRO A 119 -4.94 4.13 18.00
CA PRO A 119 -3.70 4.53 17.34
C PRO A 119 -2.63 5.05 18.33
N THR A 120 -3.04 5.77 19.38
CA THR A 120 -2.13 6.31 20.39
C THR A 120 -1.40 5.20 21.15
N GLU A 121 -2.07 4.09 21.50
CA GLU A 121 -1.45 2.98 22.22
C GLU A 121 -0.43 2.25 21.34
N ILE A 122 -0.74 2.02 20.07
CA ILE A 122 0.21 1.42 19.14
C ILE A 122 1.42 2.33 18.94
N MET A 123 1.22 3.63 18.78
CA MET A 123 2.33 4.56 18.61
C MET A 123 3.22 4.66 19.86
N ALA A 124 2.64 4.57 21.06
CA ALA A 124 3.42 4.50 22.29
C ALA A 124 4.32 3.25 22.33
N ARG A 125 3.83 2.10 21.87
CA ARG A 125 4.64 0.87 21.73
C ARG A 125 5.76 1.04 20.69
N VAL A 126 5.44 1.60 19.52
CA VAL A 126 6.40 1.87 18.44
C VAL A 126 7.49 2.82 18.90
N ASP A 127 7.15 3.83 19.70
CA ASP A 127 8.09 4.83 20.23
C ASP A 127 8.84 4.36 21.48
N GLY A 128 8.57 3.13 21.97
CA GLY A 128 9.18 2.60 23.17
C GLY A 128 8.73 3.28 24.46
N LEU A 129 7.61 3.99 24.42
CA LEU A 129 6.99 4.62 25.60
C LEU A 129 6.17 3.55 26.34
N ARG A 130 6.39 3.44 27.66
CA ARG A 130 5.66 2.53 28.55
C ARG A 130 4.52 3.25 29.26
#